data_9fc8c5daff2928c8be9fb83c7b456171
#
_entry.id   9fc8c5daff2928c8be9fb83c7b456171
#
_cell.length_a   1.000
_cell.length_b   1.000
_cell.length_c   1.000
_cell.angle_alpha   90.00
_cell.angle_beta   90.00
_cell.angle_gamma   90.00
#
_symmetry.space_group_name_H-M   'P 1'
#
loop_
_entity.id
_entity.type
_entity.pdbx_description
1 polymer ?
#
loop_
_entity_poly.entity_id
_entity_poly.type
_entity_poly.pdbx_seq_one_letter_code
_entity_poly.pdbx_strand_id
1 'polypeptide(L)'
;MWTEAFLEYLTLERNYSLRTVEEYRDDLNAFESYYKKVDSTLSWETIDGDVVRDWMVSMMEAGRTATTVNRRLSALRTFYRYLLKRDWIKADPVRNIQGPKKKKPLPVFLKESEMDRLLDGEFFDSDFLGKRDKLIVNTFYVTGV
;
A
#
# COMPACT_ATOMS: atom_id res chain seq x y z
N MET A 1 18.84 6.79 -12.05
CA MET A 1 18.76 8.18 -11.61
C MET A 1 18.17 8.26 -10.20
N TRP A 2 17.40 9.27 -9.73
CA TRP A 2 16.92 9.35 -8.33
C TRP A 2 16.06 8.15 -7.90
N THR A 3 15.19 7.68 -8.78
CA THR A 3 14.36 6.49 -8.53
C THR A 3 15.21 5.25 -8.28
N GLU A 4 16.23 5.01 -9.11
CA GLU A 4 17.11 3.83 -8.92
C GLU A 4 17.91 3.94 -7.63
N ALA A 5 18.47 5.10 -7.30
CA ALA A 5 19.18 5.31 -6.04
C ALA A 5 18.27 5.09 -4.81
N PHE A 6 17.00 5.48 -4.91
CA PHE A 6 16.02 5.20 -3.87
C PHE A 6 15.70 3.71 -3.73
N LEU A 7 15.50 2.99 -4.84
CA LEU A 7 15.23 1.55 -4.81
C LEU A 7 16.43 0.76 -4.26
N GLU A 8 17.65 1.19 -4.60
CA GLU A 8 18.88 0.64 -4.03
C GLU A 8 18.94 0.89 -2.51
N TYR A 9 18.62 2.10 -2.05
CA TYR A 9 18.50 2.42 -0.64
C TYR A 9 17.49 1.54 0.09
N LEU A 10 16.30 1.27 -0.51
CA LEU A 10 15.31 0.37 0.06
C LEU A 10 15.85 -1.06 0.21
N THR A 11 16.62 -1.52 -0.76
CA THR A 11 17.19 -2.86 -0.77
C THR A 11 18.35 -2.99 0.22
N LEU A 12 19.34 -2.10 0.15
CA LEU A 12 20.61 -2.23 0.85
C LEU A 12 20.59 -1.67 2.27
N GLU A 13 19.94 -0.50 2.47
CA GLU A 13 19.93 0.16 3.78
C GLU A 13 18.67 -0.18 4.60
N ARG A 14 17.52 -0.42 3.92
CA ARG A 14 16.24 -0.70 4.59
C ARG A 14 15.90 -2.20 4.67
N ASN A 15 16.64 -3.05 3.96
CA ASN A 15 16.42 -4.49 3.89
C ASN A 15 14.98 -4.88 3.51
N TYR A 16 14.34 -4.13 2.60
CA TYR A 16 13.02 -4.45 2.12
C TYR A 16 13.06 -5.67 1.20
N SER A 17 11.99 -6.48 1.22
CA SER A 17 11.87 -7.62 0.32
C SER A 17 11.85 -7.16 -1.15
N LEU A 18 12.35 -8.00 -2.06
CA LEU A 18 12.34 -7.71 -3.50
C LEU A 18 10.95 -7.31 -3.99
N ARG A 19 9.91 -8.03 -3.56
CA ARG A 19 8.52 -7.72 -3.90
C ARG A 19 8.11 -6.30 -3.47
N THR A 20 8.50 -5.89 -2.26
CA THR A 20 8.21 -4.54 -1.77
C THR A 20 8.92 -3.49 -2.61
N VAL A 21 10.17 -3.73 -2.99
CA VAL A 21 10.95 -2.82 -3.84
C VAL A 21 10.33 -2.69 -5.23
N GLU A 22 9.86 -3.80 -5.81
CA GLU A 22 9.14 -3.81 -7.09
C GLU A 22 7.84 -3.00 -7.01
N GLU A 23 7.05 -3.14 -5.94
CA GLU A 23 5.84 -2.35 -5.74
C GLU A 23 6.14 -0.84 -5.65
N TYR A 24 7.22 -0.45 -4.99
CA TYR A 24 7.68 0.95 -4.97
C TYR A 24 8.08 1.42 -6.37
N ARG A 25 8.80 0.62 -7.13
CA ARG A 25 9.18 0.90 -8.52
C ARG A 25 7.95 1.16 -9.39
N ASP A 26 6.97 0.27 -9.32
CA ASP A 26 5.73 0.37 -10.09
C ASP A 26 4.93 1.62 -9.73
N ASP A 27 4.84 1.94 -8.44
CA ASP A 27 4.13 3.12 -7.98
C ASP A 27 4.81 4.43 -8.44
N LEU A 28 6.13 4.50 -8.38
CA LEU A 28 6.89 5.66 -8.85
C LEU A 28 6.81 5.80 -10.37
N ASN A 29 6.96 4.70 -11.12
CA ASN A 29 6.82 4.68 -12.57
C ASN A 29 5.42 5.10 -13.02
N ALA A 30 4.38 4.67 -12.30
CA ALA A 30 3.01 5.06 -12.60
C ALA A 30 2.80 6.58 -12.42
N PHE A 31 3.38 7.18 -11.39
CA PHE A 31 3.31 8.62 -11.20
C PHE A 31 4.17 9.37 -12.22
N GLU A 32 5.37 8.90 -12.51
CA GLU A 32 6.25 9.49 -13.53
C GLU A 32 5.59 9.51 -14.90
N SER A 33 4.99 8.38 -15.30
CA SER A 33 4.24 8.28 -16.56
C SER A 33 3.04 9.23 -16.61
N TYR A 34 2.38 9.46 -15.48
CA TYR A 34 1.26 10.38 -15.39
C TYR A 34 1.73 11.83 -15.62
N TYR A 35 2.66 12.34 -14.81
CA TYR A 35 3.06 13.73 -14.91
C TYR A 35 3.78 14.06 -16.23
N LYS A 36 4.55 13.13 -16.77
CA LYS A 36 5.17 13.26 -18.09
C LYS A 36 4.14 13.34 -19.22
N LYS A 37 3.00 12.68 -19.08
CA LYS A 37 1.88 12.77 -20.03
C LYS A 37 1.15 14.11 -19.92
N VAL A 38 1.05 14.68 -18.71
CA VAL A 38 0.43 15.99 -18.49
C VAL A 38 1.34 17.11 -19.02
N ASP A 39 2.62 17.08 -18.65
CA ASP A 39 3.62 18.00 -19.11
C ASP A 39 5.00 17.31 -19.11
N SER A 40 5.57 17.14 -20.30
CA SER A 40 6.87 16.48 -20.49
C SER A 40 8.06 17.24 -19.87
N THR A 41 7.88 18.51 -19.54
CA THR A 41 8.93 19.33 -18.90
C THR A 41 9.02 19.12 -17.40
N LEU A 42 7.96 18.58 -16.77
CA LEU A 42 7.96 18.28 -15.34
C LEU A 42 9.03 17.24 -14.96
N SER A 43 9.55 17.42 -13.79
CA SER A 43 10.55 16.52 -13.16
C SER A 43 10.19 16.30 -11.68
N TRP A 44 10.82 15.34 -11.04
CA TRP A 44 10.66 15.10 -9.61
C TRP A 44 10.94 16.34 -8.73
N GLU A 45 11.73 17.27 -9.22
CA GLU A 45 12.08 18.51 -8.53
C GLU A 45 11.04 19.63 -8.72
N THR A 46 10.39 19.66 -9.89
CA THR A 46 9.49 20.76 -10.28
C THR A 46 8.02 20.46 -10.01
N ILE A 47 7.69 19.21 -9.63
CA ILE A 47 6.33 18.80 -9.28
C ILE A 47 5.88 19.56 -8.03
N ASP A 48 4.65 20.04 -8.07
CA ASP A 48 3.95 20.63 -6.94
C ASP A 48 2.83 19.72 -6.40
N GLY A 49 2.16 20.19 -5.34
CA GLY A 49 1.07 19.44 -4.71
C GLY A 49 -0.16 19.29 -5.59
N ASP A 50 -0.39 20.17 -6.56
CA ASP A 50 -1.57 20.12 -7.43
C ASP A 50 -1.45 18.97 -8.42
N VAL A 51 -0.30 18.78 -9.04
CA VAL A 51 -0.03 17.60 -9.90
C VAL A 51 -0.29 16.30 -9.15
N VAL A 52 0.08 16.21 -7.88
CA VAL A 52 -0.16 15.01 -7.06
C VAL A 52 -1.66 14.83 -6.77
N ARG A 53 -2.39 15.92 -6.49
CA ARG A 53 -3.85 15.87 -6.28
C ARG A 53 -4.57 15.40 -7.53
N ASP A 54 -4.21 15.97 -8.68
CA ASP A 54 -4.80 15.61 -9.99
C ASP A 54 -4.55 14.14 -10.31
N TRP A 55 -3.35 13.63 -10.01
CA TRP A 55 -3.09 12.20 -10.15
C TRP A 55 -3.98 11.33 -9.25
N MET A 56 -4.20 11.76 -8.00
CA MET A 56 -5.10 11.05 -7.10
C MET A 56 -6.54 11.05 -7.62
N VAL A 57 -7.02 12.18 -8.16
CA VAL A 57 -8.34 12.30 -8.77
C VAL A 57 -8.44 11.38 -9.99
N SER A 58 -7.47 11.39 -10.89
CA SER A 58 -7.45 10.53 -12.07
C SER A 58 -7.49 9.04 -11.74
N MET A 59 -6.82 8.63 -10.65
CA MET A 59 -6.91 7.25 -10.17
C MET A 59 -8.30 6.89 -9.66
N MET A 60 -8.94 7.79 -8.93
CA MET A 60 -10.31 7.57 -8.42
C MET A 60 -11.32 7.51 -9.56
N GLU A 61 -11.20 8.37 -10.55
CA GLU A 61 -12.02 8.36 -11.79
C GLU A 61 -11.83 7.08 -12.61
N ALA A 62 -10.61 6.54 -12.63
CA ALA A 62 -10.30 5.24 -13.21
C ALA A 62 -10.77 4.04 -12.36
N GLY A 63 -11.57 4.27 -11.31
CA GLY A 63 -12.16 3.23 -10.45
C GLY A 63 -11.19 2.59 -9.46
N ARG A 64 -10.03 3.18 -9.21
CA ARG A 64 -9.11 2.67 -8.18
C ARG A 64 -9.66 2.93 -6.78
N THR A 65 -9.47 1.97 -5.89
CA THR A 65 -9.96 2.09 -4.50
C THR A 65 -9.16 3.13 -3.70
N ALA A 66 -9.79 3.75 -2.69
CA ALA A 66 -9.12 4.63 -1.76
C ALA A 66 -7.89 3.97 -1.09
N THR A 67 -7.91 2.67 -0.90
CA THR A 67 -6.76 1.90 -0.36
C THR A 67 -5.59 1.94 -1.32
N THR A 68 -5.81 1.70 -2.61
CA THR A 68 -4.77 1.76 -3.66
C THR A 68 -4.19 3.16 -3.79
N VAL A 69 -5.04 4.19 -3.83
CA VAL A 69 -4.60 5.59 -3.93
C VAL A 69 -3.75 5.97 -2.70
N ASN A 70 -4.18 5.61 -1.49
CA ASN A 70 -3.42 5.89 -0.27
C ASN A 70 -2.08 5.13 -0.22
N ARG A 71 -2.02 3.89 -0.72
CA ARG A 71 -0.77 3.13 -0.81
C ARG A 71 0.23 3.84 -1.72
N ARG A 72 -0.20 4.23 -2.92
CA ARG A 72 0.63 4.97 -3.88
C ARG A 72 1.08 6.32 -3.36
N LEU A 73 0.20 7.05 -2.68
CA LEU A 73 0.56 8.31 -2.01
C LEU A 73 1.62 8.08 -0.92
N SER A 74 1.55 6.96 -0.20
CA SER A 74 2.56 6.60 0.81
C SER A 74 3.91 6.27 0.18
N ALA A 75 3.94 5.65 -1.02
CA ALA A 75 5.16 5.43 -1.77
C ALA A 75 5.83 6.76 -2.16
N LEU A 76 5.06 7.72 -2.71
CA LEU A 76 5.56 9.06 -3.02
C LEU A 76 6.10 9.78 -1.78
N ARG A 77 5.40 9.72 -0.64
CA ARG A 77 5.87 10.33 0.61
C ARG A 77 7.21 9.77 1.06
N THR A 78 7.39 8.45 0.94
CA THR A 78 8.64 7.80 1.32
C THR A 78 9.76 8.22 0.39
N PHE A 79 9.49 8.29 -0.91
CA PHE A 79 10.44 8.75 -1.90
C PHE A 79 10.86 10.22 -1.69
N TYR A 80 9.91 11.14 -1.59
CA TYR A 80 10.20 12.56 -1.37
C TYR A 80 10.93 12.82 -0.04
N ARG A 81 10.61 12.07 1.00
CA ARG A 81 11.36 12.11 2.28
C ARG A 81 12.81 11.65 2.11
N TYR A 82 13.05 10.64 1.28
CA TYR A 82 14.39 10.21 0.93
C TYR A 82 15.15 11.31 0.17
N LEU A 83 14.54 11.94 -0.84
CA LEU A 83 15.15 13.03 -1.59
C LEU A 83 15.50 14.23 -0.70
N LEU A 84 14.60 14.61 0.22
CA LEU A 84 14.87 15.65 1.21
C LEU A 84 16.05 15.29 2.11
N LYS A 85 16.12 14.06 2.60
CA LYS A 85 17.22 13.59 3.47
C LYS A 85 18.59 13.62 2.76
N ARG A 86 18.60 13.52 1.44
CA ARG A 86 19.80 13.60 0.61
C ARG A 86 20.10 15.03 0.12
N ASP A 87 19.30 16.02 0.53
CA ASP A 87 19.39 17.41 0.08
C ASP A 87 19.27 17.58 -1.46
N TRP A 88 18.61 16.63 -2.13
CA TRP A 88 18.38 16.66 -3.58
C TRP A 88 17.21 17.56 -3.97
N ILE A 89 16.30 17.80 -3.05
CA ILE A 89 15.20 18.75 -3.17
C ILE A 89 15.11 19.62 -1.91
N LYS A 90 14.50 20.80 -2.05
CA LYS A 90 14.30 21.76 -0.94
C LYS A 90 12.92 21.72 -0.31
N ALA A 91 11.94 21.16 -1.01
CA ALA A 91 10.54 21.09 -0.56
C ALA A 91 9.94 19.73 -0.89
N ASP A 92 9.00 19.28 -0.05
CA ASP A 92 8.25 18.05 -0.25
C ASP A 92 6.83 18.41 -0.73
N PRO A 93 6.50 18.15 -2.01
CA PRO A 93 5.19 18.50 -2.56
C PRO A 93 4.07 17.63 -1.99
N VAL A 94 4.38 16.49 -1.35
CA VAL A 94 3.39 15.53 -0.83
C VAL A 94 3.12 15.70 0.66
N ARG A 95 3.89 16.53 1.35
CA ARG A 95 3.87 16.65 2.83
C ARG A 95 2.46 16.89 3.39
N ASN A 96 1.72 17.81 2.80
CA ASN A 96 0.43 18.27 3.29
C ASN A 96 -0.78 17.66 2.54
N ILE A 97 -0.55 16.73 1.62
CA ILE A 97 -1.61 16.10 0.85
C ILE A 97 -2.27 15.01 1.69
N GLN A 98 -3.58 15.10 1.83
CA GLN A 98 -4.37 14.05 2.48
C GLN A 98 -4.96 13.12 1.41
N GLY A 99 -4.82 11.81 1.63
CA GLY A 99 -5.42 10.82 0.75
C GLY A 99 -6.93 10.66 0.97
N PRO A 100 -7.64 9.98 0.05
CA PRO A 100 -9.07 9.77 0.16
C PRO A 100 -9.44 8.97 1.42
N LYS A 101 -10.59 9.32 2.03
CA LYS A 101 -11.11 8.60 3.20
C LYS A 101 -11.42 7.14 2.83
N LYS A 102 -10.92 6.23 3.63
CA LYS A 102 -11.26 4.80 3.51
C LYS A 102 -12.60 4.55 4.18
N LYS A 103 -13.52 3.87 3.48
CA LYS A 103 -14.67 3.28 4.16
C LYS A 103 -14.15 2.16 5.06
N LYS A 104 -14.38 2.27 6.36
CA LYS A 104 -14.16 1.16 7.30
C LYS A 104 -15.48 0.41 7.43
N PRO A 105 -15.63 -0.77 6.81
CA PRO A 105 -16.78 -1.60 7.11
C PRO A 105 -16.76 -1.94 8.60
N LEU A 106 -17.92 -2.01 9.20
CA LEU A 106 -18.02 -2.51 10.58
C LEU A 106 -17.51 -3.95 10.59
N PRO A 107 -16.69 -4.31 11.59
CA PRO A 107 -16.27 -5.70 11.74
C PRO A 107 -17.49 -6.62 11.82
N VAL A 108 -17.47 -7.69 11.07
CA VAL A 108 -18.46 -8.76 11.22
C VAL A 108 -18.01 -9.60 12.40
N PHE A 109 -18.79 -9.61 13.46
CA PHE A 109 -18.52 -10.44 14.63
C PHE A 109 -19.23 -11.78 14.46
N LEU A 110 -18.51 -12.86 14.66
CA LEU A 110 -19.09 -14.18 14.83
C LEU A 110 -19.53 -14.35 16.28
N LYS A 111 -20.73 -14.87 16.49
CA LYS A 111 -21.18 -15.22 17.83
C LYS A 111 -20.46 -16.48 18.30
N GLU A 112 -20.29 -16.61 19.60
CA GLU A 112 -19.67 -17.80 20.21
C GLU A 112 -20.33 -19.10 19.71
N SER A 113 -21.67 -19.15 19.69
CA SER A 113 -22.42 -20.28 19.16
C SER A 113 -22.19 -20.58 17.67
N GLU A 114 -21.79 -19.59 16.89
CA GLU A 114 -21.43 -19.76 15.46
C GLU A 114 -20.02 -20.33 15.34
N MET A 115 -19.11 -19.91 16.22
CA MET A 115 -17.77 -20.48 16.30
C MET A 115 -17.78 -21.91 16.79
N ASP A 116 -18.57 -22.23 17.82
CA ASP A 116 -18.74 -23.59 18.31
C ASP A 116 -19.27 -24.50 17.19
N ARG A 117 -20.31 -24.06 16.47
CA ARG A 117 -20.82 -24.82 15.32
C ARG A 117 -19.80 -25.00 14.19
N LEU A 118 -18.95 -23.98 13.94
CA LEU A 118 -17.90 -24.09 12.95
C LEU A 118 -16.82 -25.10 13.37
N LEU A 119 -16.41 -25.07 14.64
CA LEU A 119 -15.35 -25.93 15.15
C LEU A 119 -15.84 -27.39 15.44
N ASP A 120 -17.08 -27.55 15.88
CA ASP A 120 -17.64 -28.87 16.20
C ASP A 120 -18.36 -29.54 15.00
N GLY A 121 -18.66 -28.73 13.96
CA GLY A 121 -19.32 -29.21 12.75
C GLY A 121 -18.37 -29.89 11.77
N GLU A 122 -18.96 -30.50 10.73
CA GLU A 122 -18.26 -31.18 9.64
C GLU A 122 -17.85 -30.17 8.50
N PHE A 123 -17.50 -28.93 8.86
CA PHE A 123 -17.14 -27.92 7.89
C PHE A 123 -15.70 -28.07 7.35
N PHE A 124 -14.87 -28.78 8.08
CA PHE A 124 -13.49 -29.06 7.70
C PHE A 124 -13.38 -30.51 7.24
N ASP A 125 -12.75 -30.71 6.08
CA ASP A 125 -12.48 -32.04 5.58
C ASP A 125 -11.63 -32.86 6.56
N SER A 126 -11.79 -34.17 6.53
CA SER A 126 -11.07 -35.10 7.42
C SER A 126 -9.60 -35.31 6.99
N ASP A 127 -9.22 -34.76 5.87
CA ASP A 127 -7.85 -34.82 5.32
C ASP A 127 -6.85 -33.91 6.09
N PHE A 128 -5.61 -33.91 5.66
CA PHE A 128 -4.56 -33.08 6.26
C PHE A 128 -4.87 -31.59 6.19
N LEU A 129 -5.41 -31.12 5.06
CA LEU A 129 -5.69 -29.70 4.84
C LEU A 129 -6.84 -29.23 5.74
N GLY A 130 -7.93 -29.98 5.82
CA GLY A 130 -9.04 -29.66 6.69
C GLY A 130 -8.67 -29.66 8.17
N LYS A 131 -7.87 -30.64 8.62
CA LYS A 131 -7.35 -30.66 10.00
C LYS A 131 -6.44 -29.48 10.31
N ARG A 132 -5.56 -29.11 9.38
CA ARG A 132 -4.71 -27.92 9.49
C ARG A 132 -5.55 -26.65 9.61
N ASP A 133 -6.53 -26.49 8.73
CA ASP A 133 -7.35 -25.27 8.68
C ASP A 133 -8.22 -25.15 9.95
N LYS A 134 -8.79 -26.26 10.44
CA LYS A 134 -9.48 -26.31 11.74
C LYS A 134 -8.55 -25.91 12.89
N LEU A 135 -7.33 -26.43 12.91
CA LEU A 135 -6.34 -26.10 13.95
C LEU A 135 -5.97 -24.61 13.91
N ILE A 136 -5.78 -24.04 12.73
CA ILE A 136 -5.48 -22.61 12.57
C ILE A 136 -6.63 -21.77 13.14
N VAL A 137 -7.87 -22.02 12.72
CA VAL A 137 -9.04 -21.27 13.18
C VAL A 137 -9.20 -21.40 14.70
N ASN A 138 -9.08 -22.62 15.25
CA ASN A 138 -9.17 -22.85 16.70
C ASN A 138 -8.07 -22.11 17.46
N THR A 139 -6.83 -22.12 16.96
CA THR A 139 -5.72 -21.41 17.59
C THR A 139 -5.99 -19.91 17.67
N PHE A 140 -6.42 -19.28 16.57
CA PHE A 140 -6.79 -17.85 16.57
C PHE A 140 -7.95 -17.54 17.50
N TYR A 141 -8.96 -18.41 17.55
CA TYR A 141 -10.13 -18.22 18.41
C TYR A 141 -9.77 -18.30 19.89
N VAL A 142 -8.97 -19.28 20.30
CA VAL A 142 -8.59 -19.49 21.71
C VAL A 142 -7.55 -18.46 22.19
N THR A 143 -6.62 -18.06 21.32
CA THR A 143 -5.52 -17.13 21.69
C THR A 143 -5.87 -15.67 21.49
N GLY A 144 -6.89 -15.36 20.69
CA GLY A 144 -7.28 -13.99 20.36
C GLY A 144 -6.22 -13.21 19.54
N VAL A 145 -5.31 -13.94 18.88
CA VAL A 145 -4.24 -13.35 18.07
C VAL A 145 -4.72 -13.00 16.67
#